data_c7edd2790a51eb47fd67cc5d33bbfab8
#
_entry.id   c7edd2790a51eb47fd67cc5d33bbfab8
#
_cell.length_a   1.000
_cell.length_b   1.000
_cell.length_c   1.000
_cell.angle_alpha   90.00
_cell.angle_beta   90.00
_cell.angle_gamma   90.00
#
_symmetry.space_group_name_H-M   'P 1'
#
loop_
_entity.id
_entity.type
_entity.pdbx_description
1 polymer ?
#
loop_
_entity_poly.entity_id
_entity_poly.type
_entity_poly.pdbx_seq_one_letter_code
_entity_poly.pdbx_strand_id
1 'polypeptide(L)'
;MATSTTQALPWSPPNAQDVEVLPVGKWWDAVRAAPTIGERALKTLGDKTGAVIQDKQGPLYWLVKVGTATSWHLRQVRVLTELTDESTYLGVPPASWTTGPKTHWRVPLSADHYLTDARHLWEALAEADRAEYGRRPEGRQLCYRCQLPTDEPIPVEVEDSRGDVSKVVYACPPHAPLYSKRHPRTLTSAAATEHEGRR
;
A
#
# COMPACT_ATOMS: atom_id res chain seq x y z
N MET A 1 24.99 22.44 -28.71
CA MET A 1 25.18 22.21 -27.28
C MET A 1 23.81 22.37 -26.63
N ALA A 2 23.16 21.24 -26.25
CA ALA A 2 21.88 21.30 -25.57
C ALA A 2 22.16 21.57 -24.08
N THR A 3 21.73 22.70 -23.60
CA THR A 3 21.74 23.03 -22.17
C THR A 3 20.69 22.17 -21.50
N SER A 4 21.14 21.10 -20.84
CA SER A 4 20.28 20.33 -19.92
C SER A 4 19.90 21.26 -18.78
N THR A 5 18.68 21.77 -18.81
CA THR A 5 18.11 22.47 -17.67
C THR A 5 17.82 21.38 -16.62
N THR A 6 18.67 21.27 -15.60
CA THR A 6 18.40 20.40 -14.44
C THR A 6 17.12 20.92 -13.79
N GLN A 7 16.03 20.17 -13.93
CA GLN A 7 14.75 20.53 -13.34
C GLN A 7 14.85 20.35 -11.82
N ALA A 8 14.65 21.42 -11.07
CA ALA A 8 14.63 21.35 -9.62
C ALA A 8 13.42 20.51 -9.15
N LEU A 9 13.60 19.74 -8.05
CA LEU A 9 12.50 19.03 -7.43
C LEU A 9 11.41 20.02 -6.97
N PRO A 10 10.12 19.68 -7.09
CA PRO A 10 9.03 20.54 -6.62
C PRO A 10 8.92 20.61 -5.09
N TRP A 11 9.76 19.89 -4.39
CA TRP A 11 9.85 19.82 -2.93
C TRP A 11 11.32 19.77 -2.50
N SER A 12 11.58 20.12 -1.24
CA SER A 12 12.95 20.07 -0.68
C SER A 12 13.14 18.73 0.04
N PRO A 13 14.04 17.86 -0.44
CA PRO A 13 14.41 16.66 0.28
C PRO A 13 15.03 17.03 1.64
N PRO A 14 14.85 16.19 2.68
CA PRO A 14 15.51 16.39 3.94
C PRO A 14 17.03 16.47 3.77
N ASN A 15 17.62 17.49 4.34
CA ASN A 15 19.08 17.68 4.35
C ASN A 15 19.65 17.59 5.78
N ALA A 16 18.77 17.34 6.76
CA ALA A 16 19.11 17.20 8.17
C ALA A 16 19.76 15.85 8.47
N GLN A 17 20.08 15.62 9.74
CA GLN A 17 20.70 14.36 10.18
C GLN A 17 19.68 13.28 10.57
N ASP A 18 18.39 13.54 10.36
CA ASP A 18 17.30 12.65 10.73
C ASP A 18 16.29 12.46 9.59
N VAL A 19 15.48 11.41 9.72
CA VAL A 19 14.34 11.15 8.84
C VAL A 19 13.27 12.19 9.12
N GLU A 20 12.79 12.86 8.10
CA GLU A 20 11.65 13.77 8.20
C GLU A 20 10.36 13.08 7.76
N VAL A 21 9.27 13.42 8.44
CA VAL A 21 7.93 12.91 8.14
C VAL A 21 7.24 13.87 7.18
N LEU A 22 7.11 13.46 5.91
CA LEU A 22 6.51 14.28 4.86
C LEU A 22 5.11 13.79 4.49
N PRO A 23 4.16 14.71 4.18
CA PRO A 23 2.83 14.32 3.73
C PRO A 23 2.89 13.71 2.34
N VAL A 24 2.17 12.60 2.14
CA VAL A 24 1.91 12.03 0.81
C VAL A 24 0.70 12.73 0.18
N GLY A 25 0.55 12.61 -1.14
CA GLY A 25 -0.56 13.21 -1.88
C GLY A 25 -0.30 14.62 -2.37
N LYS A 26 0.73 15.30 -1.86
CA LYS A 26 1.06 16.67 -2.27
C LYS A 26 1.98 16.74 -3.51
N TRP A 27 3.07 16.02 -3.47
CA TRP A 27 4.09 15.99 -4.54
C TRP A 27 4.21 14.63 -5.19
N TRP A 28 3.91 13.61 -4.43
CA TRP A 28 3.95 12.20 -4.80
C TRP A 28 3.05 11.37 -3.87
N ASP A 29 2.60 10.24 -4.37
CA ASP A 29 2.10 9.13 -3.57
C ASP A 29 3.23 8.14 -3.35
N ALA A 30 3.12 7.29 -2.34
CA ALA A 30 4.10 6.25 -2.09
C ALA A 30 3.48 4.86 -2.21
N VAL A 31 4.17 3.96 -2.89
CA VAL A 31 3.78 2.56 -3.01
C VAL A 31 4.70 1.73 -2.14
N ARG A 32 4.16 1.22 -1.04
CA ARG A 32 4.84 0.33 -0.10
C ARG A 32 4.69 -1.11 -0.57
N ALA A 33 5.80 -1.83 -0.69
CA ALA A 33 5.80 -3.28 -0.90
C ALA A 33 6.57 -4.00 0.21
N ALA A 34 6.10 -5.20 0.58
CA ALA A 34 6.85 -6.07 1.49
C ALA A 34 8.20 -6.45 0.88
N PRO A 35 9.23 -6.78 1.69
CA PRO A 35 10.60 -6.98 1.21
C PRO A 35 10.70 -7.95 0.03
N THR A 36 10.11 -9.13 0.12
CA THR A 36 10.19 -10.17 -0.93
C THR A 36 9.61 -9.68 -2.27
N ILE A 37 8.44 -9.05 -2.21
CA ILE A 37 7.78 -8.49 -3.40
C ILE A 37 8.57 -7.29 -3.93
N GLY A 38 9.00 -6.42 -3.03
CA GLY A 38 9.73 -5.21 -3.37
C GLY A 38 11.07 -5.49 -4.05
N GLU A 39 11.87 -6.41 -3.54
CA GLU A 39 13.17 -6.75 -4.12
C GLU A 39 13.02 -7.39 -5.52
N ARG A 40 12.00 -8.23 -5.71
CA ARG A 40 11.70 -8.80 -7.05
C ARG A 40 11.29 -7.72 -8.03
N ALA A 41 10.38 -6.83 -7.63
CA ALA A 41 9.92 -5.73 -8.46
C ALA A 41 11.06 -4.77 -8.82
N LEU A 42 11.92 -4.44 -7.85
CA LEU A 42 13.09 -3.60 -8.07
C LEU A 42 14.03 -4.21 -9.13
N LYS A 43 14.26 -5.52 -9.05
CA LYS A 43 15.07 -6.26 -10.03
C LYS A 43 14.43 -6.23 -11.44
N THR A 44 13.11 -6.41 -11.54
CA THR A 44 12.38 -6.37 -12.82
C THR A 44 12.39 -4.98 -13.43
N LEU A 45 12.26 -3.92 -12.61
CA LEU A 45 12.29 -2.53 -13.08
C LEU A 45 13.66 -2.11 -13.61
N GLY A 46 14.74 -2.53 -12.94
CA GLY A 46 16.08 -2.08 -13.30
C GLY A 46 16.17 -0.56 -13.38
N ASP A 47 16.68 -0.03 -14.49
CA ASP A 47 16.89 1.41 -14.73
C ASP A 47 15.58 2.21 -14.92
N LYS A 48 14.44 1.54 -15.03
CA LYS A 48 13.14 2.22 -15.13
C LYS A 48 12.59 2.67 -13.78
N THR A 49 13.24 2.30 -12.69
CA THR A 49 12.81 2.72 -11.34
C THR A 49 13.26 4.15 -11.05
N GLY A 50 12.37 4.95 -10.46
CA GLY A 50 12.73 6.20 -9.81
C GLY A 50 13.35 5.95 -8.43
N ALA A 51 13.32 6.98 -7.59
CA ALA A 51 13.84 6.90 -6.23
C ALA A 51 13.05 5.88 -5.38
N VAL A 52 13.76 5.12 -4.55
CA VAL A 52 13.19 4.10 -3.68
C VAL A 52 13.74 4.25 -2.28
N ILE A 53 12.86 4.36 -1.30
CA ILE A 53 13.23 4.35 0.12
C ILE A 53 13.10 2.92 0.63
N GLN A 54 14.10 2.46 1.37
CA GLN A 54 14.06 1.24 2.16
C GLN A 54 13.99 1.58 3.65
N ASP A 55 12.95 1.11 4.33
CA ASP A 55 12.81 1.31 5.76
C ASP A 55 13.55 0.24 6.54
N LYS A 56 14.71 0.59 7.08
CA LYS A 56 15.65 -0.34 7.74
C LYS A 56 15.95 -1.51 6.80
N GLN A 57 15.76 -2.76 7.19
CA GLN A 57 15.85 -3.93 6.31
C GLN A 57 14.45 -4.46 5.95
N GLY A 58 13.49 -3.59 5.94
CA GLY A 58 12.07 -3.90 5.77
C GLY A 58 11.52 -3.51 4.40
N PRO A 59 10.29 -2.99 4.36
CA PRO A 59 9.60 -2.68 3.12
C PRO A 59 10.28 -1.60 2.29
N LEU A 60 10.03 -1.67 0.98
CA LEU A 60 10.44 -0.66 0.01
C LEU A 60 9.29 0.27 -0.31
N TYR A 61 9.61 1.54 -0.58
CA TYR A 61 8.64 2.58 -0.95
C TYR A 61 9.08 3.26 -2.23
N TRP A 62 8.26 3.17 -3.26
CA TRP A 62 8.44 3.91 -4.52
C TRP A 62 7.64 5.19 -4.46
N LEU A 63 8.20 6.26 -4.99
CA LEU A 63 7.48 7.50 -5.21
C LEU A 63 6.85 7.44 -6.61
N VAL A 64 5.56 7.73 -6.69
CA VAL A 64 4.79 7.75 -7.94
C VAL A 64 4.01 9.06 -8.06
N LYS A 65 3.56 9.40 -9.26
CA LYS A 65 2.71 10.58 -9.47
C LYS A 65 1.40 10.44 -8.68
N VAL A 66 1.00 11.52 -8.02
CA VAL A 66 -0.23 11.58 -7.22
C VAL A 66 -1.44 11.05 -8.00
N GLY A 67 -2.23 10.20 -7.35
CA GLY A 67 -3.47 9.65 -7.87
C GLY A 67 -3.33 8.49 -8.85
N THR A 68 -2.10 8.14 -9.30
CA THR A 68 -1.92 7.12 -10.34
C THR A 68 -2.02 5.68 -9.85
N ALA A 69 -1.91 5.46 -8.55
CA ALA A 69 -1.90 4.12 -7.95
C ALA A 69 -3.13 3.83 -7.05
N THR A 70 -4.08 4.73 -6.93
CA THR A 70 -5.20 4.66 -5.96
C THR A 70 -6.10 3.43 -6.10
N SER A 71 -6.19 2.86 -7.30
CA SER A 71 -7.02 1.67 -7.57
C SER A 71 -6.26 0.33 -7.44
N TRP A 72 -5.01 0.35 -6.96
CA TRP A 72 -4.22 -0.88 -6.92
C TRP A 72 -4.61 -1.80 -5.78
N HIS A 73 -4.72 -3.07 -6.08
CA HIS A 73 -5.06 -4.14 -5.14
C HIS A 73 -4.11 -5.33 -5.36
N LEU A 74 -2.87 -5.21 -4.93
CA LEU A 74 -1.87 -6.27 -4.95
C LEU A 74 -1.59 -6.77 -3.53
N ARG A 75 -1.29 -8.08 -3.40
CA ARG A 75 -0.94 -8.69 -2.12
C ARG A 75 0.38 -8.11 -1.61
N GLN A 76 0.45 -7.79 -0.33
CA GLN A 76 1.64 -7.22 0.32
C GLN A 76 2.11 -5.88 -0.26
N VAL A 77 1.23 -5.21 -1.03
CA VAL A 77 1.45 -3.86 -1.55
C VAL A 77 0.39 -2.93 -0.97
N ARG A 78 0.80 -1.76 -0.53
CA ARG A 78 -0.10 -0.73 0.00
C ARG A 78 0.26 0.62 -0.63
N VAL A 79 -0.75 1.30 -1.14
CA VAL A 79 -0.61 2.66 -1.64
C VAL A 79 -0.85 3.63 -0.48
N LEU A 80 0.10 4.51 -0.26
CA LEU A 80 -0.01 5.64 0.65
C LEU A 80 -0.35 6.85 -0.20
N THR A 81 -1.51 7.40 0.01
CA THR A 81 -2.04 8.59 -0.68
C THR A 81 -2.78 9.45 0.34
N GLU A 82 -3.03 10.69 -0.01
CA GLU A 82 -3.90 11.55 0.80
C GLU A 82 -5.34 11.03 0.69
N LEU A 83 -5.97 10.82 1.83
CA LEU A 83 -7.39 10.49 1.94
C LEU A 83 -8.15 11.76 2.34
N THR A 84 -9.40 11.86 1.93
CA THR A 84 -10.24 13.07 2.08
C THR A 84 -10.29 13.59 3.53
N ASP A 85 -10.15 12.72 4.51
CA ASP A 85 -10.24 13.04 5.93
C ASP A 85 -9.01 12.65 6.77
N GLU A 86 -7.97 12.08 6.14
CA GLU A 86 -6.78 11.62 6.85
C GLU A 86 -5.49 12.01 6.11
N SER A 87 -4.62 12.71 6.80
CA SER A 87 -3.27 12.96 6.28
C SER A 87 -2.40 11.72 6.47
N THR A 88 -1.90 11.20 5.38
CA THR A 88 -0.95 10.09 5.38
C THR A 88 0.47 10.64 5.24
N TYR A 89 1.40 10.04 5.95
CA TYR A 89 2.79 10.52 6.00
C TYR A 89 3.77 9.39 5.68
N LEU A 90 4.93 9.76 5.14
CA LEU A 90 6.06 8.88 4.90
C LEU A 90 7.32 9.45 5.54
N GLY A 91 8.09 8.62 6.23
CA GLY A 91 9.43 8.95 6.69
C GLY A 91 10.40 8.98 5.51
N VAL A 92 10.93 10.16 5.20
CA VAL A 92 11.87 10.39 4.10
C VAL A 92 13.26 10.62 4.67
N PRO A 93 14.28 9.84 4.27
CA PRO A 93 15.65 10.02 4.76
C PRO A 93 16.32 11.21 4.08
N PRO A 94 17.38 11.77 4.69
CA PRO A 94 18.26 12.74 4.04
C PRO A 94 18.74 12.24 2.68
N ALA A 95 18.84 13.13 1.69
CA ALA A 95 19.21 12.75 0.32
C ALA A 95 20.57 12.04 0.23
N SER A 96 21.47 12.29 1.17
CA SER A 96 22.80 11.68 1.26
C SER A 96 22.78 10.25 1.84
N TRP A 97 21.67 9.80 2.45
CA TRP A 97 21.60 8.47 3.06
C TRP A 97 21.26 7.42 2.00
N THR A 98 22.25 6.86 1.36
CA THR A 98 22.09 5.87 0.28
C THR A 98 22.44 4.45 0.69
N THR A 99 22.89 4.24 1.91
CA THR A 99 23.25 2.92 2.46
C THR A 99 23.08 2.88 3.97
N GLY A 100 23.03 1.68 4.55
CA GLY A 100 23.07 1.48 5.99
C GLY A 100 21.86 0.69 6.53
N PRO A 101 21.88 0.39 7.85
CA PRO A 101 20.82 -0.40 8.48
C PRO A 101 19.57 0.41 8.82
N LYS A 102 19.65 1.73 8.73
CA LYS A 102 18.51 2.65 8.97
C LYS A 102 17.71 2.85 7.68
N THR A 103 16.62 3.62 7.77
CA THR A 103 15.88 4.10 6.61
C THR A 103 16.80 4.89 5.69
N HIS A 104 16.88 4.52 4.42
CA HIS A 104 17.79 5.11 3.44
C HIS A 104 17.22 5.03 2.01
N TRP A 105 17.84 5.73 1.08
CA TRP A 105 17.52 5.62 -0.34
C TRP A 105 18.16 4.37 -0.93
N ARG A 106 17.38 3.34 -1.17
CA ARG A 106 17.79 2.11 -1.86
C ARG A 106 18.14 2.38 -3.32
N VAL A 107 17.37 3.28 -3.95
CA VAL A 107 17.70 3.92 -5.22
C VAL A 107 17.76 5.41 -4.92
N PRO A 108 18.92 6.05 -5.18
CA PRO A 108 19.14 7.45 -4.84
C PRO A 108 18.13 8.40 -5.48
N LEU A 109 17.85 9.50 -4.79
CA LEU A 109 17.01 10.56 -5.29
C LEU A 109 17.71 11.30 -6.44
N SER A 110 17.06 11.37 -7.59
CA SER A 110 17.49 12.14 -8.75
C SER A 110 16.42 13.16 -9.12
N ALA A 111 16.78 14.40 -9.36
CA ALA A 111 15.81 15.43 -9.71
C ALA A 111 15.07 15.15 -11.02
N ASP A 112 15.74 14.53 -11.98
CA ASP A 112 15.18 14.27 -13.30
C ASP A 112 14.35 12.98 -13.36
N HIS A 113 14.54 12.06 -12.38
CA HIS A 113 13.91 10.75 -12.40
C HIS A 113 13.62 10.23 -10.98
N TYR A 114 12.92 11.00 -10.14
CA TYR A 114 12.58 10.55 -8.79
C TYR A 114 11.24 9.80 -8.71
N LEU A 115 10.34 10.02 -9.67
CA LEU A 115 9.07 9.29 -9.75
C LEU A 115 9.22 8.04 -10.62
N THR A 116 8.72 6.92 -10.14
CA THR A 116 8.58 5.70 -10.95
C THR A 116 7.29 5.77 -11.76
N ASP A 117 7.35 5.39 -13.03
CA ASP A 117 6.14 5.25 -13.84
C ASP A 117 5.21 4.20 -13.21
N ALA A 118 3.97 4.63 -12.94
CA ALA A 118 3.01 3.82 -12.21
C ALA A 118 2.66 2.50 -12.92
N ARG A 119 2.58 2.51 -14.25
CA ARG A 119 2.28 1.31 -15.04
C ARG A 119 3.41 0.29 -14.95
N HIS A 120 4.66 0.73 -15.16
CA HIS A 120 5.83 -0.15 -15.06
C HIS A 120 5.98 -0.72 -13.64
N LEU A 121 5.74 0.10 -12.62
CA LEU A 121 5.77 -0.36 -11.23
C LEU A 121 4.68 -1.38 -10.95
N TRP A 122 3.45 -1.15 -11.41
CA TRP A 122 2.35 -2.09 -11.25
C TRP A 122 2.64 -3.44 -11.92
N GLU A 123 3.13 -3.42 -13.17
CA GLU A 123 3.51 -4.62 -13.92
C GLU A 123 4.57 -5.44 -13.16
N ALA A 124 5.62 -4.78 -12.65
CA ALA A 124 6.70 -5.43 -11.90
C ALA A 124 6.20 -6.00 -10.55
N LEU A 125 5.37 -5.25 -9.82
CA LEU A 125 4.79 -5.71 -8.55
C LEU A 125 3.79 -6.85 -8.77
N ALA A 126 2.97 -6.80 -9.82
CA ALA A 126 2.02 -7.86 -10.17
C ALA A 126 2.73 -9.15 -10.61
N GLU A 127 3.85 -9.04 -11.30
CA GLU A 127 4.70 -10.18 -11.63
C GLU A 127 5.31 -10.79 -10.36
N ALA A 128 5.86 -9.95 -9.48
CA ALA A 128 6.43 -10.38 -8.20
C ALA A 128 5.38 -11.05 -7.29
N ASP A 129 4.18 -10.48 -7.22
CA ASP A 129 3.04 -11.04 -6.48
C ASP A 129 2.64 -12.44 -7.01
N ARG A 130 2.56 -12.59 -8.34
CA ARG A 130 2.26 -13.88 -8.97
C ARG A 130 3.36 -14.92 -8.78
N ALA A 131 4.61 -14.50 -8.84
CA ALA A 131 5.76 -15.38 -8.63
C ALA A 131 5.84 -15.90 -7.20
N GLU A 132 5.45 -15.08 -6.21
CA GLU A 132 5.50 -15.44 -4.80
C GLU A 132 4.28 -16.23 -4.33
N TYR A 133 3.08 -15.81 -4.74
CA TYR A 133 1.82 -16.34 -4.20
C TYR A 133 0.97 -17.10 -5.23
N GLY A 134 1.45 -17.26 -6.46
CA GLY A 134 0.68 -17.85 -7.54
C GLY A 134 -0.46 -16.94 -8.04
N ARG A 135 -1.26 -17.47 -8.96
CA ARG A 135 -2.45 -16.78 -9.47
C ARG A 135 -3.43 -16.51 -8.33
N ARG A 136 -4.04 -15.32 -8.35
CA ARG A 136 -5.12 -15.00 -7.42
C ARG A 136 -6.29 -15.94 -7.70
N PRO A 137 -6.78 -16.73 -6.72
CA PRO A 137 -7.95 -17.59 -6.93
C PRO A 137 -9.17 -16.72 -7.24
N GLU A 138 -9.91 -17.07 -8.30
CA GLU A 138 -11.17 -16.41 -8.59
C GLU A 138 -12.17 -16.72 -7.49
N GLY A 139 -12.89 -15.69 -7.03
CA GLY A 139 -13.94 -15.82 -6.03
C GLY A 139 -13.49 -15.93 -4.56
N ARG A 140 -12.20 -15.98 -4.28
CA ARG A 140 -11.72 -15.98 -2.88
C ARG A 140 -11.55 -14.55 -2.37
N GLN A 141 -11.99 -14.34 -1.12
CA GLN A 141 -11.78 -13.08 -0.43
C GLN A 141 -10.33 -12.98 0.05
N LEU A 142 -9.78 -11.76 -0.02
CA LEU A 142 -8.46 -11.49 0.54
C LEU A 142 -8.59 -11.11 2.01
N CYS A 143 -7.72 -11.67 2.84
CA CYS A 143 -7.59 -11.23 4.21
C CYS A 143 -7.11 -9.77 4.26
N TYR A 144 -7.83 -8.92 4.95
CA TYR A 144 -7.49 -7.50 5.09
C TYR A 144 -6.10 -7.27 5.73
N ARG A 145 -5.67 -8.18 6.61
CA ARG A 145 -4.39 -8.07 7.32
C ARG A 145 -3.19 -8.54 6.48
N CYS A 146 -3.23 -9.79 5.99
CA CYS A 146 -2.08 -10.38 5.29
C CYS A 146 -2.19 -10.29 3.77
N GLN A 147 -3.32 -9.85 3.25
CA GLN A 147 -3.59 -9.72 1.80
C GLN A 147 -3.50 -11.06 1.04
N LEU A 148 -3.53 -12.17 1.75
CA LEU A 148 -3.56 -13.52 1.15
C LEU A 148 -5.00 -13.98 0.94
N PRO A 149 -5.26 -14.78 -0.09
CA PRO A 149 -6.56 -15.42 -0.27
C PRO A 149 -6.89 -16.32 0.91
N THR A 150 -8.13 -16.31 1.35
CA THR A 150 -8.63 -17.20 2.40
C THR A 150 -9.83 -17.99 1.90
N ASP A 151 -9.86 -19.27 2.23
CA ASP A 151 -10.99 -20.16 1.96
C ASP A 151 -12.11 -19.98 2.99
N GLU A 152 -11.77 -19.41 4.15
CA GLU A 152 -12.69 -19.12 5.25
C GLU A 152 -12.66 -17.61 5.55
N PRO A 153 -13.32 -16.80 4.72
CA PRO A 153 -13.35 -15.34 4.92
C PRO A 153 -14.29 -15.01 6.10
N ILE A 154 -13.72 -14.51 7.18
CA ILE A 154 -14.45 -14.04 8.36
C ILE A 154 -14.69 -12.55 8.22
N PRO A 155 -15.96 -12.07 8.16
CA PRO A 155 -16.23 -10.64 8.11
C PRO A 155 -15.83 -9.99 9.44
N VAL A 156 -15.07 -8.91 9.36
CA VAL A 156 -14.61 -8.10 10.49
C VAL A 156 -14.87 -6.63 10.21
N GLU A 157 -15.12 -5.88 11.26
CA GLU A 157 -15.33 -4.44 11.18
C GLU A 157 -14.01 -3.71 11.44
N VAL A 158 -13.71 -2.73 10.61
CA VAL A 158 -12.56 -1.84 10.78
C VAL A 158 -13.08 -0.45 11.09
N GLU A 159 -12.66 0.08 12.23
CA GLU A 159 -12.96 1.45 12.65
C GLU A 159 -12.08 2.44 11.88
N ASP A 160 -12.63 3.58 11.56
CA ASP A 160 -11.84 4.72 11.09
C ASP A 160 -11.12 5.39 12.27
N SER A 161 -10.31 6.40 11.97
CA SER A 161 -9.57 7.16 12.99
C SER A 161 -10.45 7.91 13.98
N ARG A 162 -11.77 8.02 13.73
CA ARG A 162 -12.76 8.64 14.62
C ARG A 162 -13.47 7.64 15.53
N GLY A 163 -13.17 6.35 15.37
CA GLY A 163 -13.78 5.27 16.15
C GLY A 163 -15.15 4.82 15.65
N ASP A 164 -15.61 5.32 14.51
CA ASP A 164 -16.81 4.85 13.85
C ASP A 164 -16.52 3.61 13.00
N VAL A 165 -17.47 2.66 12.95
CA VAL A 165 -17.36 1.50 12.06
C VAL A 165 -17.53 1.96 10.63
N SER A 166 -16.40 2.11 9.94
CA SER A 166 -16.38 2.65 8.58
C SER A 166 -16.53 1.59 7.51
N LYS A 167 -16.15 0.33 7.79
CA LYS A 167 -16.02 -0.67 6.75
C LYS A 167 -16.06 -2.10 7.28
N VAL A 168 -16.82 -2.96 6.59
CA VAL A 168 -16.73 -4.41 6.74
C VAL A 168 -15.70 -4.95 5.74
N VAL A 169 -14.73 -5.67 6.25
CA VAL A 169 -13.68 -6.34 5.46
C VAL A 169 -13.58 -7.81 5.86
N TYR A 170 -12.79 -8.58 5.13
CA TYR A 170 -12.61 -10.01 5.44
C TYR A 170 -11.24 -10.27 6.05
N ALA A 171 -11.18 -11.16 7.04
CA ALA A 171 -9.93 -11.65 7.62
C ALA A 171 -9.87 -13.18 7.53
N CYS A 172 -8.67 -13.74 7.42
CA CYS A 172 -8.47 -15.17 7.55
C CYS A 172 -8.58 -15.58 9.02
N PRO A 173 -8.86 -16.88 9.33
CA PRO A 173 -9.04 -17.36 10.70
C PRO A 173 -7.92 -16.92 11.68
N PRO A 174 -6.63 -16.96 11.33
CA PRO A 174 -5.56 -16.50 12.22
C PRO A 174 -5.59 -14.99 12.51
N HIS A 175 -6.16 -14.17 11.61
CA HIS A 175 -6.16 -12.72 11.76
C HIS A 175 -7.51 -12.15 12.22
N ALA A 176 -8.61 -12.88 12.09
CA ALA A 176 -9.92 -12.41 12.52
C ALA A 176 -9.98 -11.99 14.00
N PRO A 177 -9.33 -12.71 14.94
CA PRO A 177 -9.33 -12.32 16.35
C PRO A 177 -8.70 -10.97 16.64
N LEU A 178 -7.85 -10.44 15.72
CA LEU A 178 -7.22 -9.13 15.88
C LEU A 178 -8.22 -7.96 15.73
N TYR A 179 -9.38 -8.22 15.13
CA TYR A 179 -10.44 -7.25 14.88
C TYR A 179 -11.66 -7.45 15.79
N SER A 180 -11.73 -8.58 16.49
CA SER A 180 -12.88 -8.95 17.33
C SER A 180 -12.86 -8.18 18.65
N LYS A 181 -13.46 -6.99 18.68
CA LYS A 181 -13.87 -6.35 19.93
C LYS A 181 -15.37 -6.11 20.05
N ARG A 182 -16.20 -6.52 19.09
CA ARG A 182 -17.67 -6.46 19.25
C ARG A 182 -18.31 -7.74 18.72
N HIS A 183 -19.27 -8.27 19.49
CA HIS A 183 -20.08 -9.45 19.14
C HIS A 183 -20.71 -9.26 17.75
N PRO A 184 -20.71 -10.32 16.91
CA PRO A 184 -21.53 -10.29 15.70
C PRO A 184 -23.00 -10.11 16.11
N ARG A 185 -23.62 -9.02 15.68
CA ARG A 185 -25.06 -8.97 15.64
C ARG A 185 -25.48 -10.09 14.69
N THR A 186 -26.02 -11.15 15.26
CA THR A 186 -26.73 -12.18 14.52
C THR A 186 -27.79 -11.50 13.65
N LEU A 187 -27.55 -11.45 12.36
CA LEU A 187 -28.62 -11.14 11.40
C LEU A 187 -29.57 -12.33 11.47
N THR A 188 -30.52 -12.24 12.38
CA THR A 188 -31.67 -13.15 12.41
C THR A 188 -32.45 -12.89 11.12
N SER A 189 -32.42 -13.86 10.24
CA SER A 189 -33.28 -13.94 9.07
C SER A 189 -34.73 -13.92 9.58
N ALA A 190 -35.35 -12.75 9.51
CA ALA A 190 -36.79 -12.62 9.69
C ALA A 190 -37.42 -12.65 8.31
N ALA A 191 -37.85 -13.80 7.88
CA ALA A 191 -38.88 -13.90 6.87
C ALA A 191 -39.38 -15.32 6.74
N ALA A 192 -40.43 -15.63 7.38
CA ALA A 192 -41.52 -16.47 6.81
C ALA A 192 -42.73 -16.23 7.68
N THR A 193 -43.50 -15.25 7.37
CA THR A 193 -44.86 -15.18 7.87
C THR A 193 -45.75 -15.80 6.80
N GLU A 194 -46.13 -17.01 7.08
CA GLU A 194 -47.21 -17.74 6.42
C GLU A 194 -48.49 -16.87 6.44
N HIS A 195 -49.02 -16.70 5.29
CA HIS A 195 -50.40 -16.20 5.14
C HIS A 195 -51.31 -17.40 4.98
N GLU A 196 -51.71 -17.94 6.12
CA GLU A 196 -52.79 -18.94 6.16
C GLU A 196 -54.16 -18.24 6.22
N GLY A 197 -55.02 -18.70 5.34
CA GLY A 197 -56.29 -18.15 4.98
C GLY A 197 -57.36 -18.12 6.05
N ARG A 198 -58.37 -17.34 5.79
CA ARG A 198 -59.77 -17.63 6.26
C ARG A 198 -60.77 -16.99 5.35
N ARG A 199 -61.53 -17.82 4.73
CA ARG A 199 -62.99 -17.78 4.43
C ARG A 199 -63.67 -16.39 4.35
#